data_88555a7b4d1fb5869604a7e6171bb8a5
#
_entry.id   88555a7b4d1fb5869604a7e6171bb8a5
#
_cell.length_a   1.000
_cell.length_b   1.000
_cell.length_c   1.000
_cell.angle_alpha   90.00
_cell.angle_beta   90.00
_cell.angle_gamma   90.00
#
_symmetry.space_group_name_H-M   'P 1'
#
loop_
_entity.id
_entity.type
_entity.pdbx_description
1 polymer ?
#
loop_
_entity_poly.entity_id
_entity_poly.type
_entity_poly.pdbx_seq_one_letter_code
_entity_poly.pdbx_strand_id
1 'polypeptide(L)'
;MGYEDTHPLWIVRRTMIDLIRPVEFSDMLRMRRWCSGTSNRWCEMRVRIDGRKGGLMESEGFWINFNRDTQTPARIADDFLEGLWRTTDIDRLRWKAYLKAGSRDDAVEIHEFPVRFTDIDFFDHMNNSVYWSVVEDYLSSYPEMLKAPLRVTIEHDAAVALGDKLEIISHVHPPGSTDRFGADLADRTVRTLTYAVGDEVKAVASIFAL
;
A
#
# COMPACT_ATOMS: atom_id res chain seq x y z
N MET A 1 24.49 -18.89 12.54
CA MET A 1 23.76 -18.10 11.55
C MET A 1 22.30 -18.17 11.90
N GLY A 2 21.69 -17.05 12.26
CA GLY A 2 20.24 -16.99 12.52
C GLY A 2 19.46 -17.02 11.22
N TYR A 3 18.17 -17.33 11.28
CA TYR A 3 17.26 -17.28 10.13
C TYR A 3 17.28 -15.88 9.44
N GLU A 4 17.49 -14.83 10.22
CA GLU A 4 17.57 -13.43 9.77
C GLU A 4 18.81 -13.15 8.90
N ASP A 5 19.90 -13.92 9.05
CA ASP A 5 21.14 -13.74 8.28
C ASP A 5 21.03 -14.28 6.85
N THR A 6 20.03 -15.13 6.58
CA THR A 6 19.87 -15.84 5.30
C THR A 6 18.62 -15.44 4.53
N HIS A 7 17.69 -14.69 5.15
CA HIS A 7 16.41 -14.32 4.53
C HIS A 7 16.35 -12.83 4.27
N PRO A 8 15.78 -12.41 3.12
CA PRO A 8 15.58 -11.00 2.82
C PRO A 8 14.72 -10.31 3.87
N LEU A 9 15.13 -9.13 4.31
CA LEU A 9 14.26 -8.22 5.04
C LEU A 9 13.45 -7.43 4.02
N TRP A 10 12.14 -7.59 4.05
CA TRP A 10 11.25 -6.97 3.09
C TRP A 10 10.57 -5.74 3.66
N ILE A 11 10.69 -4.63 2.94
CA ILE A 11 9.95 -3.40 3.20
C ILE A 11 8.95 -3.21 2.07
N VAL A 12 7.68 -3.00 2.39
CA VAL A 12 6.67 -2.64 1.41
C VAL A 12 6.76 -1.15 1.08
N ARG A 13 6.83 -0.83 -0.21
CA ARG A 13 6.81 0.54 -0.72
C ARG A 13 5.44 0.93 -1.26
N ARG A 14 4.69 -0.02 -1.78
CA ARG A 14 3.32 0.19 -2.26
C ARG A 14 2.51 -1.06 -2.04
N THR A 15 1.26 -0.86 -1.66
CA THR A 15 0.24 -1.90 -1.72
C THR A 15 -0.99 -1.32 -2.41
N MET A 16 -1.52 -2.04 -3.39
CA MET A 16 -2.77 -1.76 -4.07
C MET A 16 -3.75 -2.89 -3.77
N ILE A 17 -4.97 -2.55 -3.43
CA ILE A 17 -6.06 -3.51 -3.20
C ILE A 17 -7.25 -3.12 -4.07
N ASP A 18 -7.72 -4.07 -4.86
CA ASP A 18 -8.95 -4.00 -5.64
C ASP A 18 -10.01 -4.88 -4.99
N LEU A 19 -11.01 -4.25 -4.39
CA LEU A 19 -12.24 -4.94 -4.02
C LEU A 19 -13.17 -4.95 -5.22
N ILE A 20 -13.09 -6.00 -6.05
CA ILE A 20 -13.85 -6.09 -7.31
C ILE A 20 -15.31 -6.48 -7.06
N ARG A 21 -15.51 -7.44 -6.17
CA ARG A 21 -16.84 -7.88 -5.68
C ARG A 21 -16.75 -8.17 -4.19
N PRO A 22 -17.74 -7.76 -3.39
CA PRO A 22 -17.73 -7.97 -1.94
C PRO A 22 -17.51 -9.43 -1.58
N VAL A 23 -16.71 -9.66 -0.56
CA VAL A 23 -16.53 -10.96 0.08
C VAL A 23 -17.50 -11.01 1.25
N GLU A 24 -18.42 -11.98 1.24
CA GLU A 24 -19.42 -12.14 2.28
C GLU A 24 -18.83 -12.81 3.53
N PHE A 25 -19.34 -12.43 4.70
CA PHE A 25 -19.03 -13.14 5.94
C PHE A 25 -19.37 -14.63 5.82
N SER A 26 -18.54 -15.49 6.40
CA SER A 26 -18.67 -16.96 6.33
C SER A 26 -18.50 -17.58 4.95
N ASP A 27 -18.01 -16.84 3.94
CA ASP A 27 -17.67 -17.45 2.66
C ASP A 27 -16.39 -18.29 2.76
N MET A 28 -16.31 -19.33 1.93
CA MET A 28 -15.09 -20.10 1.78
C MET A 28 -14.20 -19.42 0.74
N LEU A 29 -13.00 -19.05 1.16
CA LEU A 29 -12.07 -18.28 0.35
C LEU A 29 -10.95 -19.17 -0.18
N ARG A 30 -10.58 -18.96 -1.44
CA ARG A 30 -9.38 -19.49 -2.06
C ARG A 30 -8.41 -18.35 -2.31
N MET A 31 -7.25 -18.40 -1.66
CA MET A 31 -6.17 -17.44 -1.86
C MET A 31 -5.08 -18.03 -2.77
N ARG A 32 -4.60 -17.22 -3.71
CA ARG A 32 -3.44 -17.52 -4.56
C ARG A 32 -2.48 -16.35 -4.48
N ARG A 33 -1.18 -16.66 -4.39
CA ARG A 33 -0.11 -15.67 -4.35
C ARG A 33 0.96 -16.05 -5.37
N TRP A 34 1.48 -15.06 -6.09
CA TRP A 34 2.57 -15.25 -7.05
C TRP A 34 3.40 -13.98 -7.18
N CYS A 35 4.63 -14.12 -7.69
CA CYS A 35 5.46 -13.00 -8.10
C CYS A 35 5.07 -12.60 -9.53
N SER A 36 4.81 -11.31 -9.76
CA SER A 36 4.47 -10.74 -11.07
C SER A 36 5.63 -10.02 -11.74
N GLY A 37 6.69 -9.70 -10.99
CA GLY A 37 7.90 -9.09 -11.51
C GLY A 37 9.00 -9.00 -10.46
N THR A 38 10.23 -8.99 -10.91
CA THR A 38 11.42 -8.90 -10.05
C THR A 38 12.45 -7.92 -10.58
N SER A 39 13.39 -7.60 -9.73
CA SER A 39 14.73 -7.13 -10.05
C SER A 39 15.72 -7.76 -9.06
N ASN A 40 16.97 -7.36 -9.10
CA ASN A 40 17.95 -7.85 -8.13
C ASN A 40 17.77 -7.30 -6.71
N ARG A 41 16.83 -6.39 -6.45
CA ARG A 41 16.62 -5.73 -5.15
C ARG A 41 15.17 -5.64 -4.70
N TRP A 42 14.21 -5.84 -5.58
CA TRP A 42 12.79 -5.74 -5.30
C TRP A 42 11.96 -6.72 -6.11
N CYS A 43 10.76 -6.98 -5.63
CA CYS A 43 9.78 -7.79 -6.33
C CYS A 43 8.37 -7.20 -6.17
N GLU A 44 7.52 -7.57 -7.09
CA GLU A 44 6.10 -7.31 -7.06
C GLU A 44 5.36 -8.63 -6.81
N MET A 45 4.58 -8.66 -5.75
CA MET A 45 3.80 -9.82 -5.36
C MET A 45 2.32 -9.53 -5.57
N ARG A 46 1.62 -10.47 -6.18
CA ARG A 46 0.17 -10.42 -6.33
C ARG A 46 -0.51 -11.44 -5.46
N VAL A 47 -1.67 -11.06 -4.94
CA VAL A 47 -2.58 -11.95 -4.23
C VAL A 47 -3.96 -11.82 -4.86
N ARG A 48 -4.61 -12.95 -5.08
CA ARG A 48 -6.01 -13.00 -5.49
C ARG A 48 -6.79 -13.87 -4.52
N ILE A 49 -7.92 -13.34 -4.07
CA ILE A 49 -8.86 -14.01 -3.18
C ILE A 49 -10.17 -14.19 -3.91
N ASP A 50 -10.55 -15.44 -4.15
CA ASP A 50 -11.81 -15.83 -4.77
C ASP A 50 -12.74 -16.39 -3.69
N GLY A 51 -13.91 -15.80 -3.51
CA GLY A 51 -14.97 -16.31 -2.66
C GLY A 51 -15.85 -17.31 -3.40
N ARG A 52 -16.25 -18.40 -2.74
CA ARG A 52 -17.14 -19.40 -3.33
C ARG A 52 -18.51 -18.84 -3.70
N LYS A 53 -18.95 -17.80 -3.00
CA LYS A 53 -20.19 -17.06 -3.29
C LYS A 53 -20.03 -15.95 -4.33
N GLY A 54 -18.85 -15.83 -4.97
CA GLY A 54 -18.57 -14.90 -6.04
C GLY A 54 -17.79 -13.64 -5.63
N GLY A 55 -17.42 -13.48 -4.36
CA GLY A 55 -16.54 -12.42 -3.90
C GLY A 55 -15.19 -12.46 -4.62
N LEU A 56 -14.60 -11.31 -4.90
CA LEU A 56 -13.30 -11.22 -5.58
C LEU A 56 -12.53 -10.01 -5.08
N MET A 57 -11.30 -10.28 -4.61
CA MET A 57 -10.33 -9.25 -4.23
C MET A 57 -8.98 -9.57 -4.89
N GLU A 58 -8.33 -8.55 -5.40
CA GLU A 58 -6.97 -8.64 -5.93
C GLU A 58 -6.06 -7.63 -5.22
N SER A 59 -4.81 -7.98 -5.00
CA SER A 59 -3.84 -7.05 -4.48
C SER A 59 -2.48 -7.19 -5.16
N GLU A 60 -1.76 -6.08 -5.18
CA GLU A 60 -0.39 -5.98 -5.66
C GLU A 60 0.45 -5.28 -4.60
N GLY A 61 1.59 -5.88 -4.25
CA GLY A 61 2.53 -5.31 -3.31
C GLY A 61 3.92 -5.17 -3.93
N PHE A 62 4.46 -3.95 -3.92
CA PHE A 62 5.83 -3.68 -4.32
C PHE A 62 6.74 -3.72 -3.09
N TRP A 63 7.68 -4.64 -3.08
CA TRP A 63 8.57 -4.94 -1.97
C TRP A 63 10.02 -4.69 -2.31
N ILE A 64 10.76 -4.12 -1.38
CA ILE A 64 12.20 -3.89 -1.48
C ILE A 64 12.90 -4.79 -0.47
N ASN A 65 13.90 -5.54 -0.93
CA ASN A 65 14.84 -6.19 -0.04
C ASN A 65 15.79 -5.15 0.55
N PHE A 66 15.93 -5.14 1.86
CA PHE A 66 16.58 -4.09 2.61
C PHE A 66 17.65 -4.65 3.54
N ASN A 67 18.79 -4.01 3.60
CA ASN A 67 19.82 -4.32 4.56
C ASN A 67 19.60 -3.50 5.82
N ARG A 68 19.47 -4.18 6.96
CA ARG A 68 19.15 -3.56 8.24
C ARG A 68 20.28 -2.67 8.76
N ASP A 69 21.53 -3.10 8.55
CA ASP A 69 22.71 -2.40 9.11
C ASP A 69 23.04 -1.13 8.32
N THR A 70 22.96 -1.23 6.98
CA THR A 70 23.25 -0.08 6.10
C THR A 70 22.04 0.78 5.80
N GLN A 71 20.84 0.31 6.15
CA GLN A 71 19.56 0.93 5.84
C GLN A 71 19.40 1.30 4.36
N THR A 72 19.84 0.41 3.47
CA THR A 72 19.79 0.60 2.02
C THR A 72 19.19 -0.62 1.33
N PRO A 73 18.62 -0.46 0.10
CA PRO A 73 18.18 -1.59 -0.70
C PRO A 73 19.33 -2.57 -0.97
N ALA A 74 19.14 -3.84 -0.64
CA ALA A 74 20.12 -4.91 -0.78
C ALA A 74 19.77 -5.86 -1.93
N ARG A 75 20.78 -6.56 -2.43
CA ARG A 75 20.59 -7.62 -3.42
C ARG A 75 19.82 -8.79 -2.80
N ILE A 76 18.84 -9.30 -3.51
CA ILE A 76 18.13 -10.53 -3.18
C ILE A 76 19.07 -11.71 -3.48
N ALA A 77 19.14 -12.69 -2.59
CA ALA A 77 19.94 -13.89 -2.79
C ALA A 77 19.43 -14.70 -3.99
N ASP A 78 20.36 -15.31 -4.72
CA ASP A 78 20.03 -15.96 -6.00
C ASP A 78 19.08 -17.16 -5.83
N ASP A 79 19.21 -17.93 -4.76
CA ASP A 79 18.30 -19.03 -4.40
C ASP A 79 16.87 -18.56 -4.12
N PHE A 80 16.74 -17.39 -3.52
CA PHE A 80 15.42 -16.75 -3.31
C PHE A 80 14.83 -16.23 -4.63
N LEU A 81 15.64 -15.60 -5.49
CA LEU A 81 15.24 -15.14 -6.82
C LEU A 81 14.72 -16.29 -7.69
N GLU A 82 15.39 -17.45 -7.67
CA GLU A 82 14.95 -18.65 -8.39
C GLU A 82 13.51 -19.05 -8.00
N GLY A 83 13.18 -18.91 -6.72
CA GLY A 83 11.81 -19.13 -6.24
C GLY A 83 10.79 -18.16 -6.82
N LEU A 84 11.16 -16.88 -6.94
CA LEU A 84 10.29 -15.84 -7.51
C LEU A 84 10.11 -16.00 -9.02
N TRP A 85 11.14 -16.39 -9.76
CA TRP A 85 11.11 -16.58 -11.21
C TRP A 85 10.22 -17.74 -11.68
N ARG A 86 9.79 -18.59 -10.76
CA ARG A 86 8.83 -19.68 -11.12
C ARG A 86 7.49 -19.18 -11.62
N THR A 87 7.14 -17.92 -11.35
CA THR A 87 5.83 -17.35 -11.67
C THR A 87 5.90 -16.07 -12.52
N THR A 88 7.10 -15.60 -12.88
CA THR A 88 7.28 -14.41 -13.72
C THR A 88 8.54 -14.48 -14.57
N ASP A 89 8.44 -13.94 -15.79
CA ASP A 89 9.57 -13.72 -16.71
C ASP A 89 10.07 -12.25 -16.66
N ILE A 90 9.45 -11.40 -15.83
CA ILE A 90 9.84 -10.01 -15.68
C ILE A 90 10.97 -9.92 -14.66
N ASP A 91 12.19 -9.63 -15.12
CA ASP A 91 13.43 -9.54 -14.34
C ASP A 91 13.99 -8.10 -14.20
N ARG A 92 13.30 -7.11 -14.80
CA ARG A 92 13.73 -5.70 -14.82
C ARG A 92 12.70 -4.76 -14.26
N LEU A 93 12.03 -5.18 -13.20
CA LEU A 93 11.08 -4.36 -12.48
C LEU A 93 11.74 -3.06 -12.00
N ARG A 94 11.03 -1.91 -12.13
CA ARG A 94 11.52 -0.61 -11.68
C ARG A 94 10.52 0.05 -10.76
N TRP A 95 11.01 0.65 -9.70
CA TRP A 95 10.21 1.51 -8.85
C TRP A 95 9.82 2.79 -9.59
N LYS A 96 8.56 3.14 -9.49
CA LYS A 96 8.03 4.44 -9.88
C LYS A 96 6.91 4.81 -8.91
N ALA A 97 7.03 5.97 -8.25
CA ALA A 97 5.95 6.50 -7.45
C ALA A 97 4.77 6.92 -8.34
N TYR A 98 3.56 6.58 -7.92
CA TYR A 98 2.32 6.96 -8.60
C TYR A 98 1.61 8.10 -7.87
N LEU A 99 1.73 8.13 -6.53
CA LEU A 99 0.98 9.04 -5.70
C LEU A 99 1.83 10.27 -5.33
N LYS A 100 1.15 11.39 -5.16
CA LYS A 100 1.75 12.64 -4.69
C LYS A 100 0.89 13.21 -3.57
N ALA A 101 1.54 13.69 -2.52
CA ALA A 101 0.86 14.42 -1.45
C ALA A 101 0.16 15.67 -1.99
N GLY A 102 -1.02 15.95 -1.45
CA GLY A 102 -1.71 17.22 -1.67
C GLY A 102 -1.09 18.36 -0.84
N SER A 103 -1.41 19.61 -1.19
CA SER A 103 -1.05 20.76 -0.37
C SER A 103 -1.95 20.86 0.86
N ARG A 104 -1.41 21.32 2.00
CA ARG A 104 -2.24 21.61 3.19
C ARG A 104 -3.29 22.70 2.92
N ASP A 105 -2.98 23.65 2.03
CA ASP A 105 -3.87 24.78 1.72
C ASP A 105 -5.14 24.34 0.98
N ASP A 106 -5.07 23.22 0.24
CA ASP A 106 -6.19 22.67 -0.55
C ASP A 106 -6.87 21.48 0.15
N ALA A 107 -6.52 21.23 1.42
CA ALA A 107 -7.06 20.11 2.18
C ALA A 107 -8.56 20.29 2.47
N VAL A 108 -9.33 19.22 2.32
CA VAL A 108 -10.73 19.19 2.76
C VAL A 108 -10.81 19.08 4.27
N GLU A 109 -9.92 18.28 4.85
CA GLU A 109 -9.84 18.04 6.29
C GLU A 109 -8.41 17.69 6.70
N ILE A 110 -8.02 18.13 7.89
CA ILE A 110 -6.77 17.74 8.56
C ILE A 110 -7.13 17.32 9.98
N HIS A 111 -6.77 16.10 10.37
CA HIS A 111 -6.95 15.62 11.74
C HIS A 111 -5.72 14.87 12.23
N GLU A 112 -5.49 14.91 13.54
CA GLU A 112 -4.41 14.15 14.18
C GLU A 112 -4.84 12.69 14.36
N PHE A 113 -4.00 11.75 13.99
CA PHE A 113 -4.17 10.33 14.24
C PHE A 113 -3.27 9.91 15.41
N PRO A 114 -3.84 9.44 16.55
CA PRO A 114 -3.06 9.07 17.71
C PRO A 114 -2.33 7.74 17.48
N VAL A 115 -1.00 7.81 17.30
CA VAL A 115 -0.15 6.62 17.19
C VAL A 115 -0.02 5.96 18.55
N ARG A 116 -0.54 4.74 18.69
CA ARG A 116 -0.54 3.97 19.95
C ARG A 116 0.64 3.01 19.99
N PHE A 117 1.05 2.60 21.19
CA PHE A 117 2.08 1.55 21.34
C PHE A 117 1.72 0.26 20.60
N THR A 118 0.44 -0.11 20.58
CA THR A 118 -0.06 -1.31 19.89
C THR A 118 -0.02 -1.19 18.35
N ASP A 119 0.21 -0.01 17.82
CA ASP A 119 0.32 0.24 16.38
C ASP A 119 1.76 0.06 15.89
N ILE A 120 2.72 -0.08 16.80
CA ILE A 120 4.15 -0.19 16.51
C ILE A 120 4.56 -1.66 16.39
N ASP A 121 5.29 -1.97 15.35
CA ASP A 121 5.83 -3.30 15.10
C ASP A 121 7.24 -3.48 15.74
N PHE A 122 7.86 -4.64 15.51
CA PHE A 122 9.17 -4.97 16.08
C PHE A 122 10.35 -4.20 15.43
N PHE A 123 10.08 -3.40 14.39
CA PHE A 123 11.05 -2.45 13.81
C PHE A 123 10.94 -1.06 14.42
N ASP A 124 10.15 -0.89 15.49
CA ASP A 124 9.83 0.41 16.09
C ASP A 124 9.10 1.39 15.16
N HIS A 125 8.40 0.85 14.15
CA HIS A 125 7.64 1.62 13.18
C HIS A 125 6.15 1.28 13.24
N MET A 126 5.31 2.23 12.86
CA MET A 126 3.88 1.97 12.71
C MET A 126 3.66 0.87 11.68
N ASN A 127 3.00 -0.20 12.11
CA ASN A 127 2.74 -1.37 11.29
C ASN A 127 1.92 -0.98 10.04
N ASN A 128 2.27 -1.57 8.90
CA ASN A 128 1.60 -1.26 7.62
C ASN A 128 0.08 -1.47 7.66
N SER A 129 -0.44 -2.37 8.51
CA SER A 129 -1.88 -2.58 8.67
C SER A 129 -2.60 -1.37 9.27
N VAL A 130 -1.93 -0.55 10.09
CA VAL A 130 -2.53 0.63 10.71
C VAL A 130 -2.86 1.71 9.69
N TYR A 131 -2.05 1.84 8.63
CA TYR A 131 -2.37 2.76 7.53
C TYR A 131 -3.70 2.38 6.85
N TRP A 132 -4.02 1.10 6.77
CA TRP A 132 -5.31 0.62 6.24
C TRP A 132 -6.47 0.93 7.18
N SER A 133 -6.26 0.86 8.50
CA SER A 133 -7.29 1.26 9.47
C SER A 133 -7.69 2.73 9.32
N VAL A 134 -6.73 3.62 9.01
CA VAL A 134 -7.03 5.02 8.69
C VAL A 134 -7.90 5.14 7.43
N VAL A 135 -7.61 4.36 6.38
CA VAL A 135 -8.43 4.33 5.16
C VAL A 135 -9.84 3.84 5.47
N GLU A 136 -9.98 2.77 6.26
CA GLU A 136 -11.29 2.22 6.65
C GLU A 136 -12.10 3.23 7.48
N ASP A 137 -11.45 3.91 8.41
CA ASP A 137 -12.08 4.96 9.23
C ASP A 137 -12.54 6.14 8.36
N TYR A 138 -11.70 6.60 7.44
CA TYR A 138 -12.09 7.62 6.47
C TYR A 138 -13.29 7.19 5.62
N LEU A 139 -13.28 5.95 5.09
CA LEU A 139 -14.36 5.40 4.28
C LEU A 139 -15.67 5.26 5.07
N SER A 140 -15.62 5.13 6.40
CA SER A 140 -16.82 5.07 7.24
C SER A 140 -17.70 6.32 7.11
N SER A 141 -17.09 7.47 6.80
CA SER A 141 -17.76 8.74 6.54
C SER A 141 -18.33 8.85 5.11
N TYR A 142 -18.00 7.88 4.23
CA TYR A 142 -18.42 7.85 2.83
C TYR A 142 -18.96 6.47 2.44
N PRO A 143 -20.12 6.06 3.01
CA PRO A 143 -20.66 4.71 2.83
C PRO A 143 -20.98 4.36 1.37
N GLU A 144 -21.16 5.35 0.50
CA GLU A 144 -21.32 5.13 -0.94
C GLU A 144 -20.05 4.57 -1.59
N MET A 145 -18.87 4.86 -1.04
CA MET A 145 -17.58 4.35 -1.52
C MET A 145 -17.24 2.94 -0.99
N LEU A 146 -17.91 2.49 0.07
CA LEU A 146 -17.74 1.12 0.59
C LEU A 146 -18.30 0.05 -0.36
N LYS A 147 -18.94 0.47 -1.45
CA LYS A 147 -19.49 -0.44 -2.46
C LYS A 147 -18.43 -0.76 -3.50
N ALA A 148 -18.21 -2.06 -3.73
CA ALA A 148 -17.39 -2.52 -4.83
C ALA A 148 -18.01 -2.16 -6.20
N PRO A 149 -17.19 -1.95 -7.25
CA PRO A 149 -15.74 -2.11 -7.23
C PRO A 149 -15.00 -0.86 -6.72
N LEU A 150 -13.97 -1.09 -5.89
CA LEU A 150 -13.19 -0.04 -5.24
C LEU A 150 -11.70 -0.37 -5.33
N ARG A 151 -10.85 0.62 -5.64
CA ARG A 151 -9.39 0.53 -5.51
C ARG A 151 -8.89 1.44 -4.41
N VAL A 152 -8.00 0.89 -3.60
CA VAL A 152 -7.18 1.65 -2.66
C VAL A 152 -5.70 1.34 -2.92
N THR A 153 -4.88 2.39 -3.01
CA THR A 153 -3.43 2.26 -3.12
C THR A 153 -2.77 3.05 -2.01
N ILE A 154 -1.79 2.47 -1.32
CA ILE A 154 -0.96 3.17 -0.35
C ILE A 154 0.49 3.07 -0.80
N GLU A 155 1.18 4.22 -0.90
CA GLU A 155 2.63 4.31 -1.07
C GLU A 155 3.27 4.83 0.21
N HIS A 156 4.32 4.15 0.67
CA HIS A 156 5.06 4.48 1.89
C HIS A 156 6.38 5.15 1.52
N ASP A 157 6.62 6.34 2.07
CA ASP A 157 7.86 7.10 1.84
C ASP A 157 8.81 7.03 3.02
N ALA A 158 8.31 7.20 4.24
CA ALA A 158 9.08 7.15 5.48
C ALA A 158 8.30 6.45 6.59
N ALA A 159 9.01 5.98 7.61
CA ALA A 159 8.39 5.36 8.77
C ALA A 159 7.73 6.40 9.68
N VAL A 160 6.68 5.96 10.39
CA VAL A 160 6.09 6.68 11.53
C VAL A 160 6.52 5.96 12.79
N ALA A 161 7.02 6.70 13.78
CA ALA A 161 7.47 6.17 15.06
C ALA A 161 6.47 6.45 16.20
N LEU A 162 6.65 5.76 17.33
CA LEU A 162 5.90 6.07 18.54
C LEU A 162 6.22 7.49 19.03
N GLY A 163 5.16 8.26 19.29
CA GLY A 163 5.29 9.65 19.73
C GLY A 163 5.28 10.68 18.61
N ASP A 164 5.31 10.24 17.35
CA ASP A 164 5.07 11.12 16.21
C ASP A 164 3.65 11.69 16.27
N LYS A 165 3.53 12.99 15.97
CA LYS A 165 2.24 13.64 15.77
C LYS A 165 1.81 13.45 14.33
N LEU A 166 1.20 12.31 14.07
CA LEU A 166 0.74 11.95 12.75
C LEU A 166 -0.55 12.72 12.41
N GLU A 167 -0.52 13.45 11.31
CA GLU A 167 -1.68 14.11 10.74
C GLU A 167 -2.12 13.41 9.46
N ILE A 168 -3.42 13.30 9.29
CA ILE A 168 -4.07 12.79 8.09
C ILE A 168 -4.69 13.97 7.37
N ILE A 169 -4.19 14.24 6.16
CA ILE A 169 -4.60 15.38 5.32
C ILE A 169 -5.38 14.81 4.14
N SER A 170 -6.67 15.08 4.08
CA SER A 170 -7.55 14.54 3.05
C SER A 170 -7.81 15.54 1.92
N HIS A 171 -7.90 15.02 0.69
CA HIS A 171 -8.24 15.78 -0.50
C HIS A 171 -9.26 15.04 -1.35
N VAL A 172 -10.06 15.81 -2.09
CA VAL A 172 -10.98 15.30 -3.11
C VAL A 172 -10.57 15.89 -4.46
N HIS A 173 -10.26 15.02 -5.41
CA HIS A 173 -9.88 15.39 -6.75
C HIS A 173 -11.04 15.03 -7.71
N PRO A 174 -11.77 16.01 -8.25
CA PRO A 174 -12.85 15.75 -9.20
C PRO A 174 -12.29 15.21 -10.54
N PRO A 175 -13.14 14.60 -11.38
CA PRO A 175 -12.77 14.21 -12.73
C PRO A 175 -12.10 15.36 -13.49
N GLY A 176 -11.07 15.06 -14.28
CA GLY A 176 -10.29 16.05 -15.03
C GLY A 176 -9.13 16.70 -14.28
N SER A 177 -8.97 16.44 -12.96
CA SER A 177 -7.84 16.96 -12.14
C SER A 177 -6.55 16.14 -12.23
N THR A 178 -6.33 15.37 -13.25
CA THR A 178 -5.66 14.08 -13.31
C THR A 178 -4.18 14.03 -13.63
N ASP A 179 -3.46 15.12 -13.67
CA ASP A 179 -2.00 15.08 -13.89
C ASP A 179 -1.21 14.29 -12.81
N ARG A 180 -1.90 13.93 -11.71
CA ARG A 180 -1.29 13.24 -10.55
C ARG A 180 -1.46 11.72 -10.57
N PHE A 181 -2.47 11.17 -11.31
CA PHE A 181 -2.89 9.77 -11.15
C PHE A 181 -2.84 8.98 -12.47
N GLY A 182 -2.40 9.60 -13.57
CA GLY A 182 -2.38 9.00 -14.90
C GLY A 182 -3.70 9.13 -15.65
N ALA A 183 -3.66 8.89 -16.97
CA ALA A 183 -4.79 9.08 -17.89
C ALA A 183 -6.02 8.22 -17.56
N ASP A 184 -5.81 7.04 -16.95
CA ASP A 184 -6.89 6.08 -16.67
C ASP A 184 -7.87 6.56 -15.59
N LEU A 185 -7.54 7.64 -14.87
CA LEU A 185 -8.35 8.19 -13.79
C LEU A 185 -9.00 9.55 -14.13
N ALA A 186 -8.85 10.01 -15.36
CA ALA A 186 -9.35 11.31 -15.82
C ALA A 186 -10.85 11.51 -15.59
N ASP A 187 -11.64 10.43 -15.67
CA ASP A 187 -13.09 10.46 -15.57
C ASP A 187 -13.61 10.12 -14.16
N ARG A 188 -12.72 10.00 -13.15
CA ARG A 188 -13.08 9.53 -11.82
C ARG A 188 -12.81 10.57 -10.75
N THR A 189 -13.63 10.59 -9.72
CA THR A 189 -13.29 11.27 -8.46
C THR A 189 -12.30 10.43 -7.70
N VAL A 190 -11.15 11.00 -7.38
CA VAL A 190 -10.12 10.37 -6.55
C VAL A 190 -10.05 11.09 -5.22
N ARG A 191 -10.03 10.33 -4.12
CA ARG A 191 -9.74 10.83 -2.79
C ARG A 191 -8.32 10.45 -2.41
N THR A 192 -7.60 11.36 -1.75
CA THR A 192 -6.27 11.05 -1.24
C THR A 192 -6.16 11.37 0.24
N LEU A 193 -5.39 10.54 0.94
CA LEU A 193 -5.00 10.75 2.33
C LEU A 193 -3.48 10.87 2.36
N THR A 194 -2.96 12.00 2.81
CA THR A 194 -1.53 12.18 3.07
C THR A 194 -1.29 11.97 4.56
N TYR A 195 -0.42 11.04 4.90
CA TYR A 195 0.06 10.78 6.25
C TYR A 195 1.32 11.64 6.45
N ALA A 196 1.28 12.62 7.34
CA ALA A 196 2.36 13.58 7.52
C ALA A 196 2.73 13.76 9.00
N VAL A 197 4.02 13.99 9.26
CA VAL A 197 4.54 14.41 10.57
C VAL A 197 5.25 15.74 10.36
N GLY A 198 4.64 16.83 10.81
CA GLY A 198 5.08 18.18 10.41
C GLY A 198 5.01 18.34 8.89
N ASP A 199 6.14 18.69 8.28
CA ASP A 199 6.25 18.87 6.82
C ASP A 199 6.69 17.59 6.08
N GLU A 200 7.01 16.52 6.83
CA GLU A 200 7.47 15.27 6.24
C GLU A 200 6.29 14.36 5.87
N VAL A 201 6.20 14.01 4.59
CA VAL A 201 5.24 13.01 4.12
C VAL A 201 5.74 11.62 4.46
N LYS A 202 4.93 10.85 5.16
CA LYS A 202 5.23 9.46 5.55
C LYS A 202 4.61 8.44 4.60
N ALA A 203 3.41 8.71 4.14
CA ALA A 203 2.73 7.89 3.15
C ALA A 203 1.65 8.71 2.43
N VAL A 204 1.20 8.20 1.28
CA VAL A 204 0.03 8.72 0.58
C VAL A 204 -0.87 7.55 0.21
N ALA A 205 -2.17 7.67 0.50
CA ALA A 205 -3.18 6.76 -0.01
C ALA A 205 -4.03 7.43 -1.08
N SER A 206 -4.49 6.65 -2.06
CA SER A 206 -5.52 7.03 -3.02
C SER A 206 -6.68 6.06 -2.99
N ILE A 207 -7.90 6.55 -3.15
CA ILE A 207 -9.16 5.80 -3.04
C ILE A 207 -10.07 6.23 -4.19
N PHE A 208 -10.56 5.27 -4.98
CA PHE A 208 -11.52 5.55 -6.04
C PHE A 208 -12.33 4.32 -6.46
N ALA A 209 -13.53 4.53 -6.99
CA ALA A 209 -14.34 3.47 -7.60
C ALA A 209 -13.70 3.00 -8.93
N LEU A 210 -13.66 1.66 -9.14
CA LEU A 210 -13.13 1.04 -10.36
C LEU A 210 -14.13 1.09 -11.52
#